data_fc4aeceb313b27bab0234e955f16664a
#
_entry.id   fc4aeceb313b27bab0234e955f16664a
#
_cell.length_a   1.000
_cell.length_b   1.000
_cell.length_c   1.000
_cell.angle_alpha   90.00
_cell.angle_beta   90.00
_cell.angle_gamma   90.00
#
_symmetry.space_group_name_H-M   'P 1'
#
loop_
_entity.id
_entity.type
_entity.pdbx_description
1 polymer ?
#
loop_
_entity_poly.entity_id
_entity_poly.type
_entity_poly.pdbx_seq_one_letter_code
_entity_poly.pdbx_strand_id
1 'polypeptide(L)'
;MNNNILYARALASRIMNDDPENSNDDNEKKLTVETSANHVYFYANVDTDRCLAMIKEVRDLDNTLRNERLTRNIPDGENQVPIWLHIQSNGGDLFAGLAAADQLEKFTTPIYSIVE
;
A
#
# COMPACT_ATOMS: atom_id res chain seq x y z
N MET A 1 13.07 -9.48 12.14
CA MET A 1 12.69 -10.00 10.86
C MET A 1 12.85 -9.02 9.77
N ASN A 2 13.56 -9.40 8.77
CA ASN A 2 13.96 -8.48 7.72
C ASN A 2 13.16 -8.63 6.44
N ASN A 3 11.98 -9.23 6.53
CA ASN A 3 11.16 -9.41 5.34
C ASN A 3 10.78 -8.09 4.69
N ASN A 4 10.51 -7.07 5.49
CA ASN A 4 10.13 -5.76 4.96
C ASN A 4 11.28 -5.10 4.22
N ILE A 5 12.52 -5.30 4.68
CA ILE A 5 13.70 -4.78 4.01
C ILE A 5 13.91 -5.49 2.68
N LEU A 6 13.74 -6.81 2.67
CA LEU A 6 13.87 -7.58 1.43
C LEU A 6 12.83 -7.18 0.41
N TYR A 7 11.61 -6.94 0.84
CA TYR A 7 10.55 -6.51 -0.04
C TYR A 7 10.79 -5.10 -0.57
N ALA A 8 11.25 -4.20 0.29
CA ALA A 8 11.59 -2.85 -0.16
C ALA A 8 12.69 -2.88 -1.20
N ARG A 9 13.68 -3.74 -1.03
CA ARG A 9 14.74 -3.93 -2.02
C ARG A 9 14.19 -4.51 -3.32
N ALA A 10 13.30 -5.48 -3.22
CA ALA A 10 12.68 -6.06 -4.40
C ALA A 10 11.90 -5.02 -5.18
N LEU A 11 11.15 -4.18 -4.48
CA LEU A 11 10.41 -3.10 -5.10
C LEU A 11 11.35 -2.10 -5.77
N ALA A 12 12.39 -1.67 -5.06
CA ALA A 12 13.37 -0.74 -5.60
C ALA A 12 14.08 -1.33 -6.81
N SER A 13 14.47 -2.60 -6.73
CA SER A 13 15.13 -3.29 -7.85
C SER A 13 14.20 -3.35 -9.06
N ARG A 14 12.93 -3.61 -8.83
CA ARG A 14 11.94 -3.67 -9.90
C ARG A 14 11.79 -2.31 -10.58
N ILE A 15 11.77 -1.24 -9.79
CA ILE A 15 11.67 0.12 -10.32
C ILE A 15 12.92 0.47 -11.12
N MET A 16 14.10 0.14 -10.58
CA MET A 16 15.37 0.47 -11.21
C MET A 16 15.64 -0.35 -12.46
N ASN A 17 15.13 -1.57 -12.49
CA ASN A 17 15.32 -2.47 -13.62
C ASN A 17 14.19 -2.39 -14.63
N ASP A 18 13.33 -1.41 -14.49
CA ASP A 18 12.29 -1.19 -15.48
C ASP A 18 12.95 -0.97 -16.83
N ASP A 19 12.60 -1.80 -17.79
CA ASP A 19 13.25 -1.82 -19.08
C ASP A 19 12.92 -0.54 -19.84
N PRO A 20 13.92 0.26 -20.20
CA PRO A 20 13.68 1.49 -20.94
C PRO A 20 12.98 1.27 -22.28
N GLU A 21 13.15 0.10 -22.88
CA GLU A 21 12.49 -0.22 -24.14
C GLU A 21 10.99 -0.43 -23.95
N ASN A 22 10.61 -0.83 -22.75
CA ASN A 22 9.22 -1.05 -22.38
C ASN A 22 8.72 0.00 -21.42
N SER A 23 9.44 1.08 -21.27
CA SER A 23 9.08 2.15 -20.35
C SER A 23 7.94 2.97 -20.94
N ASN A 24 6.79 2.37 -20.96
CA ASN A 24 5.55 3.04 -21.27
C ASN A 24 4.92 3.51 -19.97
N ASP A 25 3.98 4.42 -20.08
CA ASP A 25 3.23 4.89 -18.92
C ASP A 25 2.59 3.74 -18.17
N ASP A 26 2.22 2.70 -18.86
CA ASP A 26 1.62 1.52 -18.26
C ASP A 26 2.58 0.78 -17.35
N ASN A 27 3.85 0.73 -17.72
CA ASN A 27 4.87 0.07 -16.91
C ASN A 27 5.13 0.85 -15.63
N GLU A 28 5.14 2.15 -15.69
CA GLU A 28 5.26 2.98 -14.50
C GLU A 28 4.12 2.73 -13.53
N LYS A 29 2.90 2.59 -14.05
CA LYS A 29 1.73 2.32 -13.22
C LYS A 29 1.85 0.99 -12.47
N LYS A 30 2.44 -0.01 -13.09
CA LYS A 30 2.60 -1.33 -12.48
C LYS A 30 3.51 -1.32 -11.26
N LEU A 31 4.46 -0.40 -11.22
CA LEU A 31 5.49 -0.38 -10.20
C LEU A 31 5.19 0.55 -9.04
N THR A 32 4.04 1.20 -9.06
CA THR A 32 3.77 2.30 -8.15
C THR A 32 3.02 1.93 -6.89
N VAL A 33 2.34 0.79 -6.88
CA VAL A 33 1.61 0.32 -5.69
C VAL A 33 1.91 -1.15 -5.48
N GLU A 34 2.43 -1.48 -4.32
CA GLU A 34 2.82 -2.84 -3.96
C GLU A 34 2.48 -3.14 -2.53
N THR A 35 2.19 -4.39 -2.24
CA THR A 35 1.95 -4.85 -0.87
C THR A 35 2.94 -5.94 -0.51
N SER A 36 3.44 -5.85 0.69
CA SER A 36 4.39 -6.83 1.22
C SER A 36 4.16 -7.00 2.70
N ALA A 37 3.81 -8.22 3.12
CA ALA A 37 3.42 -8.48 4.51
C ALA A 37 2.33 -7.49 4.92
N ASN A 38 2.51 -6.74 6.00
CA ASN A 38 1.54 -5.72 6.43
C ASN A 38 1.91 -4.31 6.00
N HIS A 39 2.74 -4.19 4.95
CA HIS A 39 3.17 -2.90 4.41
C HIS A 39 2.60 -2.71 3.01
N VAL A 40 2.06 -1.52 2.77
CA VAL A 40 1.61 -1.10 1.45
C VAL A 40 2.49 0.07 1.02
N TYR A 41 3.02 0.00 -0.17
CA TYR A 41 3.90 1.02 -0.72
C TYR A 41 3.19 1.76 -1.83
N PHE A 42 3.00 3.06 -1.63
CA PHE A 42 2.42 3.95 -2.61
C PHE A 42 3.51 4.91 -3.08
N TYR A 43 4.14 4.57 -4.19
CA TYR A 43 5.23 5.35 -4.77
C TYR A 43 4.77 5.88 -6.12
N ALA A 44 3.90 6.87 -6.07
CA ALA A 44 3.21 7.31 -7.28
C ALA A 44 2.70 8.74 -7.13
N ASN A 45 2.31 9.33 -8.24
CA ASN A 45 1.51 10.54 -8.19
C ASN A 45 0.10 10.21 -7.71
N VAL A 46 -0.53 11.18 -7.08
CA VAL A 46 -1.89 11.02 -6.58
C VAL A 46 -2.86 11.23 -7.72
N ASP A 47 -3.46 10.16 -8.20
CA ASP A 47 -4.53 10.20 -9.18
C ASP A 47 -5.58 9.16 -8.84
N THR A 48 -6.70 9.18 -9.54
CA THR A 48 -7.82 8.30 -9.24
C THR A 48 -7.43 6.83 -9.38
N ASP A 49 -6.73 6.48 -10.44
CA ASP A 49 -6.39 5.08 -10.70
C ASP A 49 -5.42 4.52 -9.67
N ARG A 50 -4.41 5.30 -9.32
CA ARG A 50 -3.40 4.85 -8.35
C ARG A 50 -3.96 4.83 -6.93
N CYS A 51 -4.80 5.80 -6.60
CA CYS A 51 -5.47 5.78 -5.31
C CYS A 51 -6.41 4.58 -5.19
N LEU A 52 -7.14 4.26 -6.26
CA LEU A 52 -7.99 3.09 -6.26
C LEU A 52 -7.18 1.80 -6.09
N ALA A 53 -6.05 1.71 -6.77
CA ALA A 53 -5.16 0.55 -6.62
C ALA A 53 -4.68 0.42 -5.18
N MET A 54 -4.30 1.51 -4.55
CA MET A 54 -3.89 1.51 -3.14
C MET A 54 -5.03 1.05 -2.22
N ILE A 55 -6.22 1.56 -2.43
CA ILE A 55 -7.37 1.19 -1.61
C ILE A 55 -7.67 -0.31 -1.75
N LYS A 56 -7.55 -0.85 -2.94
CA LYS A 56 -7.75 -2.29 -3.16
C LYS A 56 -6.71 -3.11 -2.39
N GLU A 57 -5.45 -2.70 -2.43
CA GLU A 57 -4.39 -3.39 -1.70
C GLU A 57 -4.64 -3.35 -0.20
N VAL A 58 -5.02 -2.19 0.32
CA VAL A 58 -5.31 -2.04 1.74
C VAL A 58 -6.52 -2.88 2.14
N ARG A 59 -7.55 -2.92 1.30
CA ARG A 59 -8.75 -3.71 1.58
C ARG A 59 -8.44 -5.20 1.64
N ASP A 60 -7.67 -5.69 0.67
CA ASP A 60 -7.29 -7.10 0.65
C ASP A 60 -6.46 -7.45 1.88
N LEU A 61 -5.56 -6.57 2.25
CA LEU A 61 -4.72 -6.77 3.43
C LEU A 61 -5.54 -6.72 4.71
N ASP A 62 -6.47 -5.77 4.82
CA ASP A 62 -7.37 -5.69 5.96
C ASP A 62 -8.19 -6.98 6.12
N ASN A 63 -8.69 -7.51 5.01
CA ASN A 63 -9.44 -8.76 5.04
C ASN A 63 -8.56 -9.94 5.49
N THR A 64 -7.34 -10.00 5.00
CA THR A 64 -6.39 -11.05 5.38
C THR A 64 -6.08 -11.00 6.88
N LEU A 65 -5.78 -9.81 7.38
CA LEU A 65 -5.44 -9.64 8.79
C LEU A 65 -6.65 -9.92 9.69
N ARG A 66 -7.83 -9.52 9.26
CA ARG A 66 -9.06 -9.81 10.00
C ARG A 66 -9.30 -11.31 10.08
N ASN A 67 -9.14 -12.03 8.97
CA ASN A 67 -9.32 -13.47 8.94
C ASN A 67 -8.30 -14.16 9.85
N GLU A 68 -7.08 -13.70 9.89
CA GLU A 68 -6.06 -14.24 10.79
C GLU A 68 -6.45 -14.04 12.25
N ARG A 69 -6.96 -12.86 12.61
CA ARG A 69 -7.42 -12.60 13.97
C ARG A 69 -8.56 -13.55 14.35
N LEU A 70 -9.51 -13.72 13.46
CA LEU A 70 -10.64 -14.62 13.72
C LEU A 70 -10.17 -16.06 13.89
N THR A 71 -9.25 -16.50 13.06
CA THR A 71 -8.70 -17.86 13.14
C THR A 71 -7.97 -18.10 14.46
N ARG A 72 -7.25 -17.08 14.94
CA ARG A 72 -6.47 -17.17 16.18
C ARG A 72 -7.25 -16.76 17.42
N ASN A 73 -8.52 -16.40 17.26
CA ASN A 73 -9.37 -15.93 18.37
C ASN A 73 -8.81 -14.70 19.08
N ILE A 74 -8.19 -13.79 18.33
CA ILE A 74 -7.67 -12.53 18.87
C ILE A 74 -8.81 -11.51 18.86
N PRO A 75 -9.16 -10.92 20.03
CA PRO A 75 -10.21 -9.90 20.07
C PRO A 75 -9.83 -8.65 19.27
N ASP A 76 -10.85 -7.98 18.75
CA ASP A 76 -10.65 -6.70 18.10
C ASP A 76 -10.09 -5.69 19.09
N GLY A 77 -9.16 -4.89 18.61
CA GLY A 77 -8.53 -3.85 19.40
C GLY A 77 -7.36 -4.30 20.25
N GLU A 78 -7.12 -5.59 20.37
CA GLU A 78 -5.98 -6.10 21.12
C GLU A 78 -5.00 -6.80 20.20
N ASN A 79 -3.71 -6.45 20.32
CA ASN A 79 -2.64 -7.10 19.57
C ASN A 79 -2.88 -7.14 18.06
N GLN A 80 -3.58 -6.15 17.54
CA GLN A 80 -3.80 -6.05 16.10
C GLN A 80 -2.52 -5.67 15.40
N VAL A 81 -2.23 -6.41 14.32
CA VAL A 81 -1.12 -6.04 13.43
C VAL A 81 -1.59 -4.85 12.60
N PRO A 82 -0.91 -3.71 12.68
CA PRO A 82 -1.33 -2.54 11.89
C PRO A 82 -0.90 -2.69 10.44
N ILE A 83 -1.52 -1.88 9.59
CA ILE A 83 -1.07 -1.72 8.22
C ILE A 83 -0.17 -0.49 8.17
N TRP A 84 1.01 -0.65 7.59
CA TRP A 84 1.94 0.46 7.39
C TRP A 84 1.86 0.92 5.94
N LEU A 85 1.42 2.16 5.76
CA LEU A 85 1.30 2.76 4.44
C LEU A 85 2.49 3.68 4.19
N HIS A 86 3.35 3.27 3.28
CA HIS A 86 4.52 4.05 2.89
C HIS A 86 4.16 4.92 1.69
N ILE A 87 4.36 6.22 1.83
CA ILE A 87 3.97 7.17 0.80
C ILE A 87 5.19 7.94 0.32
N GLN A 88 5.45 7.84 -0.97
CA GLN A 88 6.42 8.68 -1.65
C GLN A 88 5.74 9.22 -2.91
N SER A 89 5.43 10.50 -2.91
CA SER A 89 4.63 11.10 -3.98
C SER A 89 5.02 12.56 -4.18
N ASN A 90 4.95 12.98 -5.42
CA ASN A 90 5.09 14.40 -5.78
C ASN A 90 3.78 15.16 -5.66
N GLY A 91 2.72 14.48 -5.25
CA GLY A 91 1.41 15.06 -5.16
C GLY A 91 0.54 14.71 -6.35
N GLY A 92 -0.45 15.53 -6.65
CA GLY A 92 -1.35 15.30 -7.76
C GLY A 92 -2.75 15.84 -7.50
N ASP A 93 -3.75 15.01 -7.77
CA ASP A 93 -5.15 15.40 -7.65
C ASP A 93 -5.58 15.44 -6.18
N LEU A 94 -5.91 16.63 -5.71
CA LEU A 94 -6.35 16.83 -4.33
C LEU A 94 -7.62 16.02 -4.02
N PHE A 95 -8.57 15.99 -4.94
CA PHE A 95 -9.83 15.32 -4.68
C PHE A 95 -9.65 13.79 -4.63
N ALA A 96 -8.78 13.26 -5.47
CA ALA A 96 -8.45 11.83 -5.39
C ALA A 96 -7.80 11.50 -4.06
N GLY A 97 -6.90 12.35 -3.58
CA GLY A 97 -6.26 12.17 -2.30
C GLY A 97 -7.22 12.21 -1.13
N LEU A 98 -8.15 13.19 -1.14
CA LEU A 98 -9.15 13.30 -0.07
C LEU A 98 -10.10 12.11 -0.07
N ALA A 99 -10.53 11.66 -1.25
CA ALA A 99 -11.38 10.48 -1.34
C ALA A 99 -10.67 9.24 -0.81
N ALA A 100 -9.39 9.08 -1.13
CA ALA A 100 -8.60 7.97 -0.62
C ALA A 100 -8.48 8.02 0.91
N ALA A 101 -8.23 9.20 1.46
CA ALA A 101 -8.14 9.37 2.92
C ALA A 101 -9.45 8.96 3.60
N ASP A 102 -10.59 9.38 3.04
CA ASP A 102 -11.90 8.98 3.56
C ASP A 102 -12.09 7.48 3.56
N GLN A 103 -11.65 6.81 2.50
CA GLN A 103 -11.75 5.36 2.42
C GLN A 103 -10.85 4.68 3.44
N LEU A 104 -9.65 5.20 3.64
CA LEU A 104 -8.71 4.62 4.61
C LEU A 104 -9.26 4.67 6.04
N GLU A 105 -10.01 5.69 6.38
CA GLU A 105 -10.59 5.81 7.71
C GLU A 105 -11.66 4.75 8.01
N LYS A 106 -12.21 4.12 6.99
CA LYS A 106 -13.29 3.14 7.14
C LYS A 106 -12.81 1.74 7.44
N PHE A 107 -11.53 1.47 7.36
CA PHE A 107 -11.00 0.15 7.65
C PHE A 107 -10.89 -0.09 9.15
N THR A 108 -11.14 -1.33 9.56
CA THR A 108 -11.08 -1.70 10.97
C THR A 108 -9.66 -1.89 11.48
N THR A 109 -8.75 -2.30 10.61
CA THR A 109 -7.35 -2.45 10.99
C THR A 109 -6.70 -1.08 11.11
N PRO A 110 -5.92 -0.82 12.17
CA PRO A 110 -5.21 0.44 12.29
C PRO A 110 -4.25 0.65 11.12
N ILE A 111 -4.24 1.85 10.58
CA ILE A 111 -3.37 2.20 9.46
C ILE A 111 -2.48 3.35 9.91
N TYR A 112 -1.17 3.15 9.82
CA TYR A 112 -0.19 4.19 10.07
C TYR A 112 0.50 4.54 8.77
N SER A 113 0.72 5.81 8.54
CA SER A 113 1.38 6.27 7.33
C SER A 113 2.79 6.75 7.62
N ILE A 114 3.68 6.47 6.70
CA ILE A 114 5.05 6.94 6.71
C ILE A 114 5.28 7.71 5.41
N VAL A 115 5.54 9.00 5.52
CA VAL A 115 5.84 9.83 4.36
C VAL A 115 7.34 9.82 4.16
N GLU A 116 7.75 9.35 3.01
CA GLU A 116 9.18 9.18 2.69
C GLU A 116 9.72 10.27 1.78
#